data_e4de92dc8f46f27ad42ea2f493fb9fbd
#
_entry.id   e4de92dc8f46f27ad42ea2f493fb9fbd
#
_cell.length_a   1.000
_cell.length_b   1.000
_cell.length_c   1.000
_cell.angle_alpha   90.00
_cell.angle_beta   90.00
_cell.angle_gamma   90.00
#
_symmetry.space_group_name_H-M   'P 1'
#
loop_
_entity.id
_entity.type
_entity.pdbx_description
1 polymer ?
#
loop_
_entity_poly.entity_id
_entity_poly.type
_entity_poly.pdbx_seq_one_letter_code
_entity_poly.pdbx_strand_id
1 'polypeptide(L)'
;YNIRLYAAESGGTDPEPGEGTEVLFAEGFGVMADYAKENKTAIANWTHFDTQLTIVDTKATADIRVPAKTSTDACLWLPSSFSGTDKSTEIEISGFNSTGYTSLTLSYDLACGKGNTSQTVIKVKCDGTEVAVPAVTLEKANVFYPVSITNIPTGTKKITFVSDSENTMGFRLDNIKLEGIK
;
A
#
# COMPACT_ATOMS: atom_id res chain seq x y z
N TYR A 1 -17.51 -13.14 -0.84
CA TYR A 1 -17.10 -12.51 -2.09
C TYR A 1 -16.77 -11.05 -1.79
N ASN A 2 -15.48 -10.70 -1.89
CA ASN A 2 -15.03 -9.33 -1.67
C ASN A 2 -15.19 -8.55 -2.97
N ILE A 3 -16.14 -7.62 -3.02
CA ILE A 3 -16.30 -6.72 -4.16
C ILE A 3 -15.61 -5.41 -3.80
N ARG A 4 -14.53 -5.09 -4.49
CA ARG A 4 -13.87 -3.79 -4.46
C ARG A 4 -14.31 -2.95 -5.64
N LEU A 5 -14.47 -1.66 -5.44
CA LEU A 5 -14.63 -0.71 -6.53
C LEU A 5 -13.24 -0.29 -7.00
N TYR A 6 -12.87 -0.77 -8.16
CA TYR A 6 -11.72 -0.28 -8.91
C TYR A 6 -12.16 0.75 -9.92
N ALA A 7 -11.26 1.62 -10.35
CA ALA A 7 -11.50 2.45 -11.52
C ALA A 7 -11.79 1.53 -12.71
N ALA A 8 -12.97 1.65 -13.28
CA ALA A 8 -13.26 1.01 -14.54
C ALA A 8 -12.38 1.65 -15.61
N GLU A 9 -11.53 0.82 -16.22
CA GLU A 9 -10.74 1.09 -17.41
C GLU A 9 -9.49 2.00 -17.29
N SER A 10 -8.40 1.41 -17.11
CA SER A 10 -7.55 1.11 -18.26
C SER A 10 -7.42 -0.40 -18.26
N GLY A 11 -7.71 -1.07 -19.37
CA GLY A 11 -7.74 -2.53 -19.50
C GLY A 11 -6.40 -3.20 -19.21
N GLY A 12 -5.92 -3.03 -17.98
CA GLY A 12 -4.84 -3.74 -17.36
C GLY A 12 -5.45 -4.85 -16.54
N THR A 13 -5.62 -6.02 -17.11
CA THR A 13 -5.43 -7.26 -16.37
C THR A 13 -4.17 -7.01 -15.53
N ASP A 14 -4.25 -7.23 -14.21
CA ASP A 14 -3.03 -7.45 -13.42
C ASP A 14 -2.16 -8.40 -14.27
N PRO A 15 -0.99 -7.97 -14.79
CA PRO A 15 -0.26 -8.81 -15.71
C PRO A 15 0.05 -10.10 -14.96
N GLU A 16 -0.45 -11.22 -15.48
CA GLU A 16 -0.02 -12.52 -14.97
C GLU A 16 1.51 -12.51 -14.96
N PRO A 17 2.16 -13.05 -13.91
CA PRO A 17 3.60 -13.12 -13.86
C PRO A 17 4.11 -13.69 -15.18
N GLY A 18 4.89 -12.91 -15.94
CA GLY A 18 5.52 -13.40 -17.15
C GLY A 18 6.41 -14.61 -16.85
N GLU A 19 6.73 -15.44 -17.84
CA GLU A 19 7.68 -16.55 -17.65
C GLU A 19 8.95 -16.03 -16.98
N GLY A 20 9.29 -16.59 -15.82
CA GLY A 20 10.43 -16.18 -15.01
C GLY A 20 10.16 -15.14 -13.92
N THR A 21 8.92 -14.64 -13.80
CA THR A 21 8.53 -13.72 -12.70
C THR A 21 8.10 -14.52 -11.47
N GLU A 22 8.64 -14.19 -10.32
CA GLU A 22 8.26 -14.77 -9.02
C GLU A 22 7.69 -13.69 -8.10
N VAL A 23 6.63 -14.03 -7.36
CA VAL A 23 6.10 -13.17 -6.30
C VAL A 23 6.91 -13.38 -5.02
N LEU A 24 7.57 -12.32 -4.54
CA LEU A 24 8.32 -12.35 -3.30
C LEU A 24 7.39 -12.22 -2.09
N PHE A 25 6.39 -11.35 -2.20
CA PHE A 25 5.26 -11.28 -1.26
C PHE A 25 4.05 -10.58 -1.89
N ALA A 26 2.87 -10.86 -1.33
CA ALA A 26 1.64 -10.16 -1.60
C ALA A 26 0.90 -9.95 -0.27
N GLU A 27 0.62 -8.69 0.07
CA GLU A 27 -0.04 -8.29 1.32
C GLU A 27 -1.29 -7.46 1.02
N GLY A 28 -2.46 -8.02 1.34
CA GLY A 28 -3.76 -7.36 1.20
C GLY A 28 -4.40 -7.01 2.54
N PHE A 29 -3.63 -7.07 3.64
CA PHE A 29 -4.08 -6.76 5.00
C PHE A 29 -5.21 -7.65 5.54
N GLY A 30 -5.55 -8.72 4.84
CA GLY A 30 -6.50 -9.73 5.29
C GLY A 30 -7.93 -9.24 5.43
N VAL A 31 -8.66 -9.83 6.37
CA VAL A 31 -10.09 -9.62 6.56
C VAL A 31 -10.38 -9.06 7.94
N MET A 32 -11.19 -8.02 8.01
CA MET A 32 -11.76 -7.50 9.25
C MET A 32 -13.08 -8.21 9.53
N ALA A 33 -13.05 -9.22 10.40
CA ALA A 33 -14.20 -10.09 10.64
C ALA A 33 -15.32 -9.42 11.45
N ASP A 34 -14.96 -8.50 12.34
CA ASP A 34 -15.90 -7.73 13.16
C ASP A 34 -15.61 -6.24 13.05
N TYR A 35 -16.33 -5.57 12.17
CA TYR A 35 -16.17 -4.13 11.95
C TYR A 35 -16.28 -3.30 13.24
N ALA A 36 -17.18 -3.65 14.15
CA ALA A 36 -17.39 -2.89 15.37
C ALA A 36 -16.23 -3.03 16.36
N LYS A 37 -15.65 -4.25 16.44
CA LYS A 37 -14.55 -4.59 17.34
C LYS A 37 -13.18 -4.20 16.78
N GLU A 38 -12.96 -4.42 15.48
CA GLU A 38 -11.65 -4.28 14.84
C GLU A 38 -11.49 -2.95 14.09
N ASN A 39 -12.53 -2.12 14.01
CA ASN A 39 -12.47 -0.84 13.30
C ASN A 39 -11.34 0.04 13.83
N LYS A 40 -10.50 0.53 12.92
CA LYS A 40 -9.33 1.35 13.23
C LYS A 40 -8.32 0.68 14.15
N THR A 41 -7.93 -0.54 13.84
CA THR A 41 -6.92 -1.26 14.60
C THR A 41 -5.53 -0.74 14.26
N ALA A 42 -4.76 -0.34 15.26
CA ALA A 42 -3.35 0.02 15.08
C ALA A 42 -2.55 -1.14 14.48
N ILE A 43 -1.57 -0.82 13.63
CA ILE A 43 -0.76 -1.83 12.93
C ILE A 43 -0.12 -2.82 13.90
N ALA A 44 0.39 -2.33 15.02
CA ALA A 44 1.02 -3.19 16.04
C ALA A 44 0.06 -4.21 16.69
N ASN A 45 -1.24 -3.99 16.59
CA ASN A 45 -2.28 -4.85 17.15
C ASN A 45 -3.03 -5.67 16.09
N TRP A 46 -2.74 -5.46 14.81
CA TRP A 46 -3.36 -6.21 13.73
C TRP A 46 -2.74 -7.59 13.60
N THR A 47 -3.56 -8.63 13.53
CA THR A 47 -3.11 -10.04 13.53
C THR A 47 -3.54 -10.82 12.28
N HIS A 48 -4.21 -10.16 11.34
CA HIS A 48 -4.77 -10.80 10.15
C HIS A 48 -3.99 -10.44 8.86
N PHE A 49 -2.69 -10.14 8.98
CA PHE A 49 -1.83 -9.98 7.81
C PHE A 49 -1.80 -11.25 6.96
N ASP A 50 -1.79 -11.10 5.64
CA ASP A 50 -1.70 -12.22 4.71
C ASP A 50 -0.30 -12.85 4.68
N THR A 51 0.71 -12.07 5.07
CA THR A 51 2.12 -12.48 5.06
C THR A 51 2.67 -12.68 6.47
N GLN A 52 3.84 -13.33 6.54
CA GLN A 52 4.65 -13.42 7.76
C GLN A 52 5.76 -12.33 7.79
N LEU A 53 5.60 -11.27 7.02
CA LEU A 53 6.54 -10.16 7.00
C LEU A 53 6.46 -9.33 8.27
N THR A 54 7.54 -8.59 8.53
CA THR A 54 7.55 -7.56 9.56
C THR A 54 7.00 -6.27 8.98
N ILE A 55 5.83 -5.83 9.46
CA ILE A 55 5.18 -4.59 9.05
C ILE A 55 5.09 -3.69 10.27
N VAL A 56 5.72 -2.50 10.19
CA VAL A 56 5.85 -1.57 11.32
C VAL A 56 5.41 -0.17 10.90
N ASP A 57 4.55 0.44 11.69
CA ASP A 57 4.28 1.88 11.65
C ASP A 57 5.23 2.57 12.64
N THR A 58 6.29 3.19 12.13
CA THR A 58 7.34 3.80 12.96
C THR A 58 6.86 5.06 13.69
N LYS A 59 5.76 5.66 13.25
CA LYS A 59 5.17 6.87 13.85
C LYS A 59 3.88 6.62 14.61
N ALA A 60 3.35 5.39 14.57
CA ALA A 60 2.11 4.98 15.22
C ALA A 60 0.92 5.89 14.86
N THR A 61 0.82 6.31 13.61
CA THR A 61 -0.22 7.21 13.11
C THR A 61 -1.22 6.53 12.18
N ALA A 62 -0.83 5.42 11.55
CA ALA A 62 -1.69 4.65 10.65
C ALA A 62 -2.55 3.63 11.41
N ASP A 63 -3.54 3.11 10.73
CA ASP A 63 -4.36 2.00 11.21
C ASP A 63 -4.81 1.09 10.06
N ILE A 64 -5.30 -0.08 10.43
CA ILE A 64 -5.98 -1.00 9.51
C ILE A 64 -7.48 -0.79 9.67
N ARG A 65 -8.18 -0.66 8.56
CA ARG A 65 -9.63 -0.50 8.49
C ARG A 65 -10.20 -1.04 7.19
N VAL A 66 -11.52 -1.15 7.11
CA VAL A 66 -12.21 -1.43 5.86
C VAL A 66 -12.58 -0.12 5.15
N PRO A 67 -12.66 -0.11 3.80
CA PRO A 67 -13.03 1.09 3.04
C PRO A 67 -14.49 1.53 3.28
N ALA A 68 -15.36 0.60 3.66
CA ALA A 68 -16.77 0.87 3.97
C ALA A 68 -17.28 -0.13 5.01
N LYS A 69 -18.32 0.23 5.76
CA LYS A 69 -18.94 -0.62 6.79
C LYS A 69 -19.46 -1.98 6.27
N THR A 70 -19.76 -2.07 5.00
CA THR A 70 -20.23 -3.29 4.33
C THR A 70 -19.11 -4.19 3.81
N SER A 71 -17.86 -3.71 3.88
CA SER A 71 -16.69 -4.47 3.45
C SER A 71 -16.09 -5.22 4.62
N THR A 72 -15.59 -6.42 4.37
CA THR A 72 -14.72 -7.17 5.29
C THR A 72 -13.26 -7.13 4.87
N ASP A 73 -12.98 -6.60 3.69
CA ASP A 73 -11.66 -6.53 3.10
C ASP A 73 -10.89 -5.35 3.71
N ALA A 74 -9.83 -5.66 4.44
CA ALA A 74 -9.09 -4.66 5.18
C ALA A 74 -8.11 -3.91 4.26
N CYS A 75 -7.74 -2.71 4.63
CA CYS A 75 -6.72 -1.91 3.96
C CYS A 75 -5.97 -1.05 4.97
N LEU A 76 -4.79 -0.62 4.61
CA LEU A 76 -4.01 0.34 5.38
C LEU A 76 -4.59 1.76 5.21
N TRP A 77 -4.79 2.47 6.30
CA TRP A 77 -5.18 3.87 6.31
C TRP A 77 -4.00 4.76 6.69
N LEU A 78 -3.64 5.68 5.80
CA LEU A 78 -2.67 6.74 6.01
C LEU A 78 -3.42 8.03 6.31
N PRO A 79 -3.41 8.55 7.55
CA PRO A 79 -4.20 9.71 7.93
C PRO A 79 -3.69 11.00 7.28
N SER A 80 -4.57 12.00 7.23
CA SER A 80 -4.21 13.37 6.81
C SER A 80 -3.66 14.16 7.98
N SER A 81 -2.66 14.99 7.72
CA SER A 81 -2.27 16.07 8.60
C SER A 81 -3.24 17.24 8.48
N PHE A 82 -3.38 18.03 9.54
CA PHE A 82 -4.22 19.22 9.58
C PHE A 82 -3.60 20.28 10.50
N SER A 83 -4.11 21.50 10.45
CA SER A 83 -3.53 22.62 11.18
C SER A 83 -3.22 22.30 12.65
N GLY A 84 -1.95 22.40 13.01
CA GLY A 84 -1.45 22.11 14.36
C GLY A 84 -1.31 20.63 14.71
N THR A 85 -1.57 19.70 13.75
CA THR A 85 -1.45 18.26 14.00
C THR A 85 -0.72 17.58 12.85
N ASP A 86 0.49 17.12 13.12
CA ASP A 86 1.27 16.27 12.21
C ASP A 86 0.78 14.82 12.33
N LYS A 87 0.32 14.26 11.23
CA LYS A 87 -0.09 12.86 11.05
C LYS A 87 0.77 12.16 10.00
N SER A 88 2.00 12.62 9.82
CA SER A 88 2.93 11.92 8.94
C SER A 88 3.05 10.45 9.35
N THR A 89 3.22 9.58 8.35
CA THR A 89 3.20 8.13 8.52
C THR A 89 4.39 7.52 7.79
N GLU A 90 5.00 6.53 8.40
CA GLU A 90 6.04 5.71 7.78
C GLU A 90 5.76 4.23 8.06
N ILE A 91 5.40 3.48 7.01
CA ILE A 91 5.15 2.05 7.10
C ILE A 91 6.31 1.30 6.50
N GLU A 92 7.03 0.57 7.32
CA GLU A 92 8.15 -0.27 6.90
C GLU A 92 7.69 -1.72 6.72
N ILE A 93 8.06 -2.32 5.57
CA ILE A 93 7.84 -3.73 5.24
C ILE A 93 9.19 -4.38 5.03
N SER A 94 9.51 -5.43 5.77
CA SER A 94 10.76 -6.18 5.69
C SER A 94 10.55 -7.67 5.99
N GLY A 95 11.60 -8.47 5.81
CA GLY A 95 11.54 -9.92 6.03
C GLY A 95 11.37 -10.74 4.73
N PHE A 96 11.24 -10.09 3.58
CA PHE A 96 11.33 -10.73 2.27
C PHE A 96 12.79 -10.88 1.82
N ASN A 97 13.03 -11.78 0.85
CA ASN A 97 14.36 -11.99 0.27
C ASN A 97 14.35 -11.67 -1.22
N SER A 98 15.04 -10.61 -1.60
CA SER A 98 15.19 -10.18 -3.00
C SER A 98 16.57 -10.49 -3.59
N THR A 99 17.38 -11.31 -2.91
CA THR A 99 18.72 -11.69 -3.38
C THR A 99 18.63 -12.57 -4.62
N GLY A 100 19.44 -12.26 -5.63
CA GLY A 100 19.54 -13.05 -6.87
C GLY A 100 18.51 -12.69 -7.93
N TYR A 101 17.65 -11.69 -7.68
CA TYR A 101 16.77 -11.15 -8.71
C TYR A 101 17.50 -10.10 -9.55
N THR A 102 17.22 -10.08 -10.84
CA THR A 102 17.80 -9.14 -11.81
C THR A 102 16.92 -7.92 -12.01
N SER A 103 15.64 -8.02 -11.71
CA SER A 103 14.70 -6.90 -11.67
C SER A 103 13.65 -7.11 -10.60
N LEU A 104 13.14 -6.01 -10.05
CA LEU A 104 12.07 -6.00 -9.06
C LEU A 104 11.00 -4.99 -9.46
N THR A 105 9.74 -5.37 -9.27
CA THR A 105 8.57 -4.51 -9.48
C THR A 105 7.73 -4.50 -8.21
N LEU A 106 7.42 -3.31 -7.71
CA LEU A 106 6.48 -3.10 -6.62
C LEU A 106 5.16 -2.59 -7.18
N SER A 107 4.07 -3.24 -6.86
CA SER A 107 2.72 -2.78 -7.19
C SER A 107 1.86 -2.67 -5.93
N TYR A 108 0.88 -1.78 -5.97
CA TYR A 108 -0.11 -1.61 -4.92
C TYR A 108 -1.33 -0.86 -5.45
N ASP A 109 -2.44 -0.96 -4.72
CA ASP A 109 -3.66 -0.21 -5.00
C ASP A 109 -3.76 0.98 -4.04
N LEU A 110 -4.09 2.16 -4.56
CA LEU A 110 -4.18 3.38 -3.79
C LEU A 110 -5.53 4.07 -4.02
N ALA A 111 -6.18 4.46 -2.93
CA ALA A 111 -7.40 5.27 -2.95
C ALA A 111 -7.24 6.51 -2.07
N CYS A 112 -7.95 7.57 -2.42
CA CYS A 112 -8.06 8.78 -1.62
C CYS A 112 -9.52 9.10 -1.32
N GLY A 113 -9.79 9.67 -0.17
CA GLY A 113 -11.13 10.14 0.18
C GLY A 113 -11.64 11.32 -0.67
N LYS A 114 -10.77 11.88 -1.51
CA LYS A 114 -11.04 13.00 -2.41
C LYS A 114 -10.64 12.65 -3.83
N GLY A 115 -11.47 12.98 -4.81
CA GLY A 115 -11.15 12.80 -6.24
C GLY A 115 -10.17 13.84 -6.78
N ASN A 116 -9.66 13.60 -7.99
CA ASN A 116 -8.67 14.43 -8.69
C ASN A 116 -7.40 14.72 -7.88
N THR A 117 -6.93 13.71 -7.17
CA THR A 117 -5.76 13.79 -6.29
C THR A 117 -4.59 13.07 -6.92
N SER A 118 -3.40 13.68 -6.89
CA SER A 118 -2.18 13.01 -7.31
C SER A 118 -1.65 12.10 -6.20
N GLN A 119 -1.27 10.88 -6.54
CA GLN A 119 -0.66 9.94 -5.62
C GLN A 119 0.80 10.29 -5.27
N THR A 120 1.40 11.30 -5.90
CA THR A 120 2.80 11.70 -5.66
C THR A 120 3.06 12.16 -4.22
N VAL A 121 2.01 12.42 -3.44
CA VAL A 121 2.12 12.71 -2.00
C VAL A 121 2.48 11.46 -1.17
N ILE A 122 2.32 10.25 -1.73
CA ILE A 122 2.76 9.00 -1.11
C ILE A 122 4.09 8.60 -1.72
N LYS A 123 5.15 8.68 -0.93
CA LYS A 123 6.52 8.36 -1.35
C LYS A 123 6.85 6.92 -1.00
N VAL A 124 7.76 6.34 -1.78
CA VAL A 124 8.29 5.00 -1.54
C VAL A 124 9.79 5.08 -1.39
N LYS A 125 10.33 4.43 -0.34
CA LYS A 125 11.77 4.29 -0.13
C LYS A 125 12.16 2.82 -0.13
N CYS A 126 13.30 2.51 -0.74
CA CYS A 126 13.94 1.21 -0.71
C CYS A 126 15.24 1.34 0.09
N ASP A 127 15.35 0.61 1.19
CA ASP A 127 16.48 0.68 2.13
C ASP A 127 16.85 2.13 2.54
N GLY A 128 15.81 2.97 2.71
CA GLY A 128 15.94 4.38 3.10
C GLY A 128 16.11 5.37 1.94
N THR A 129 16.35 4.90 0.72
CA THR A 129 16.49 5.76 -0.47
C THR A 129 15.16 5.88 -1.21
N GLU A 130 14.72 7.10 -1.48
CA GLU A 130 13.49 7.35 -2.23
C GLU A 130 13.63 6.88 -3.68
N VAL A 131 12.60 6.19 -4.17
CA VAL A 131 12.49 5.76 -5.57
C VAL A 131 11.39 6.56 -6.27
N ALA A 132 11.56 6.76 -7.59
CA ALA A 132 10.58 7.47 -8.38
C ALA A 132 9.27 6.67 -8.46
N VAL A 133 8.15 7.31 -8.11
CA VAL A 133 6.81 6.75 -8.22
C VAL A 133 6.14 7.35 -9.47
N PRO A 134 5.59 6.53 -10.37
CA PRO A 134 4.88 7.04 -11.55
C PRO A 134 3.73 7.96 -11.16
N ALA A 135 3.53 9.04 -11.91
CA ALA A 135 2.41 9.94 -11.70
C ALA A 135 1.09 9.25 -12.07
N VAL A 136 0.19 9.13 -11.11
CA VAL A 136 -1.17 8.60 -11.30
C VAL A 136 -2.14 9.59 -10.68
N THR A 137 -3.25 9.87 -11.36
CA THR A 137 -4.33 10.69 -10.81
C THR A 137 -5.43 9.78 -10.27
N LEU A 138 -5.79 9.98 -9.01
CA LEU A 138 -6.91 9.31 -8.36
C LEU A 138 -8.17 10.12 -8.67
N GLU A 139 -8.82 9.80 -9.79
CA GLU A 139 -9.90 10.64 -10.36
C GLU A 139 -11.15 10.66 -9.48
N LYS A 140 -11.51 9.53 -8.88
CA LYS A 140 -12.73 9.37 -8.10
C LYS A 140 -12.43 9.12 -6.63
N ALA A 141 -13.19 9.75 -5.76
CA ALA A 141 -13.10 9.53 -4.32
C ALA A 141 -13.40 8.07 -3.94
N ASN A 142 -12.60 7.52 -3.05
CA ASN A 142 -12.74 6.16 -2.48
C ASN A 142 -12.72 5.02 -3.52
N VAL A 143 -12.10 5.26 -4.68
CA VAL A 143 -11.84 4.24 -5.70
C VAL A 143 -10.35 3.90 -5.68
N PHE A 144 -10.03 2.61 -5.73
CA PHE A 144 -8.65 2.15 -5.80
C PHE A 144 -8.11 2.22 -7.23
N TYR A 145 -6.89 2.74 -7.36
CA TYR A 145 -6.15 2.84 -8.60
C TYR A 145 -4.83 2.11 -8.47
N PRO A 146 -4.44 1.28 -9.46
CA PRO A 146 -3.18 0.56 -9.42
C PRO A 146 -1.99 1.50 -9.61
N VAL A 147 -0.95 1.26 -8.84
CA VAL A 147 0.36 1.91 -8.97
C VAL A 147 1.39 0.81 -9.16
N SER A 148 2.32 1.00 -10.10
CA SER A 148 3.40 0.05 -10.37
C SER A 148 4.73 0.78 -10.52
N ILE A 149 5.75 0.34 -9.78
CA ILE A 149 7.11 0.87 -9.80
C ILE A 149 8.04 -0.24 -10.29
N THR A 150 8.57 -0.10 -11.50
CA THR A 150 9.36 -1.14 -12.18
C THR A 150 10.87 -1.09 -11.91
N ASN A 151 11.35 -0.02 -11.27
CA ASN A 151 12.77 0.21 -11.02
C ASN A 151 13.12 0.16 -9.54
N ILE A 152 12.55 -0.80 -8.81
CA ILE A 152 12.97 -1.11 -7.46
C ILE A 152 14.42 -1.64 -7.50
N PRO A 153 15.35 -1.08 -6.72
CA PRO A 153 16.73 -1.55 -6.69
C PRO A 153 16.82 -3.03 -6.30
N THR A 154 17.60 -3.79 -7.06
CA THR A 154 17.84 -5.20 -6.73
C THR A 154 18.56 -5.32 -5.40
N GLY A 155 18.25 -6.36 -4.64
CA GLY A 155 18.80 -6.53 -3.28
C GLY A 155 18.12 -5.69 -2.20
N THR A 156 17.06 -4.94 -2.50
CA THR A 156 16.23 -4.23 -1.52
C THR A 156 15.76 -5.19 -0.42
N LYS A 157 15.95 -4.80 0.84
CA LYS A 157 15.55 -5.58 2.01
C LYS A 157 14.38 -4.98 2.78
N LYS A 158 14.14 -3.69 2.56
CA LYS A 158 13.08 -2.95 3.22
C LYS A 158 12.40 -1.97 2.27
N ILE A 159 11.08 -1.97 2.23
CA ILE A 159 10.26 -1.01 1.54
C ILE A 159 9.57 -0.14 2.59
N THR A 160 9.56 1.18 2.40
CA THR A 160 8.90 2.12 3.28
C THR A 160 7.94 2.98 2.48
N PHE A 161 6.67 2.98 2.85
CA PHE A 161 5.67 3.92 2.36
C PHE A 161 5.64 5.13 3.28
N VAL A 162 5.73 6.33 2.72
CA VAL A 162 5.79 7.58 3.48
C VAL A 162 4.67 8.51 3.04
N SER A 163 3.89 8.95 4.01
CA SER A 163 2.97 10.08 3.90
C SER A 163 3.49 11.17 4.82
N ASP A 164 4.01 12.26 4.26
CA ASP A 164 4.61 13.34 5.04
C ASP A 164 3.58 14.32 5.62
N SER A 165 4.06 15.30 6.40
CA SER A 165 3.21 16.29 7.06
C SER A 165 2.47 17.24 6.10
N GLU A 166 2.89 17.31 4.84
CA GLU A 166 2.24 18.11 3.81
C GLU A 166 0.98 17.43 3.26
N ASN A 167 0.83 16.12 3.50
CA ASN A 167 -0.37 15.40 3.11
C ASN A 167 -1.57 15.83 3.96
N THR A 168 -2.47 16.59 3.35
CA THR A 168 -3.73 17.05 3.98
C THR A 168 -4.93 16.16 3.67
N MET A 169 -4.71 15.01 3.02
CA MET A 169 -5.73 14.06 2.63
C MET A 169 -5.40 12.68 3.16
N GLY A 170 -6.43 11.91 3.52
CA GLY A 170 -6.25 10.51 3.89
C GLY A 170 -6.18 9.61 2.67
N PHE A 171 -5.28 8.63 2.70
CA PHE A 171 -5.13 7.62 1.66
C PHE A 171 -5.38 6.22 2.21
N ARG A 172 -5.84 5.33 1.34
CA ARG A 172 -5.93 3.89 1.58
C ARG A 172 -4.98 3.17 0.65
N LEU A 173 -4.24 2.24 1.19
CA LEU A 173 -3.25 1.45 0.47
C LEU A 173 -3.57 -0.03 0.68
N ASP A 174 -3.48 -0.81 -0.40
CA ASP A 174 -3.89 -2.19 -0.40
C ASP A 174 -3.18 -2.99 -1.48
N ASN A 175 -3.30 -4.33 -1.45
CA ASN A 175 -2.73 -5.25 -2.43
C ASN A 175 -1.26 -4.96 -2.77
N ILE A 176 -0.44 -4.76 -1.75
CA ILE A 176 1.00 -4.52 -1.95
C ILE A 176 1.64 -5.82 -2.41
N LYS A 177 2.29 -5.80 -3.56
CA LYS A 177 2.95 -6.97 -4.14
C LYS A 177 4.35 -6.60 -4.61
N LEU A 178 5.34 -7.42 -4.26
CA LEU A 178 6.69 -7.34 -4.80
C LEU A 178 6.96 -8.57 -5.65
N GLU A 179 7.33 -8.36 -6.90
CA GLU A 179 7.66 -9.39 -7.88
C GLU A 179 9.08 -9.19 -8.40
N GLY A 180 9.71 -10.26 -8.85
CA GLY A 180 11.05 -10.19 -9.41
C GLY A 180 11.32 -11.24 -10.48
N ILE A 181 12.28 -10.94 -11.33
CA ILE A 181 12.83 -11.85 -12.34
C ILE A 181 14.24 -12.25 -11.89
N LYS A 182 14.54 -13.55 -11.89
CA LYS A 182 15.87 -14.11 -11.61
C LYS A 182 16.76 -14.13 -12.83
#